data_48d1747e655cdb4e4ee0e58b04e6827f
#
_entry.id   48d1747e655cdb4e4ee0e58b04e6827f
#
_cell.length_a   1.000
_cell.length_b   1.000
_cell.length_c   1.000
_cell.angle_alpha   90.00
_cell.angle_beta   90.00
_cell.angle_gamma   90.00
#
_symmetry.space_group_name_H-M   'P 1'
#
loop_
_entity.id
_entity.type
_entity.pdbx_description
1 polymer ?
#
loop_
_entity_poly.entity_id
_entity_poly.type
_entity_poly.pdbx_seq_one_letter_code
_entity_poly.pdbx_strand_id
1 'polypeptide(L)'
;MRIAALDSIRGDVRRKTGVALPPDSVAIGYALDRAALALAPVVDSALLDLGEQFRWIGPVTRSTHRSVGIPDPDNTLHSLGAVEMWSGSVRTKSQRNAHGAMVRSVTVLAAAAAAADAWAAAFMMIGCDSALALAPRLAVPAARVSVVCVDSAGTRSTTDLEQRFRRPTGRVP
;
A
#
# COMPACT_ATOMS: atom_id res chain seq x y z
N MET A 1 20.24 -4.37 -14.11
CA MET A 1 21.27 -4.76 -13.11
C MET A 1 20.55 -5.42 -11.93
N ARG A 2 20.81 -6.71 -11.61
CA ARG A 2 20.20 -7.36 -10.44
C ARG A 2 20.98 -6.94 -9.20
N ILE A 3 20.31 -6.30 -8.24
CA ILE A 3 20.87 -5.88 -6.95
C ILE A 3 20.66 -6.93 -5.86
N ALA A 4 19.68 -7.81 -6.06
CA ALA A 4 19.41 -8.97 -5.21
C ALA A 4 18.93 -10.16 -6.06
N ALA A 5 19.09 -11.36 -5.55
CA ALA A 5 18.50 -12.59 -6.08
C ALA A 5 17.67 -13.26 -4.99
N LEU A 6 16.47 -13.67 -5.36
CA LEU A 6 15.54 -14.39 -4.48
C LEU A 6 15.60 -15.88 -4.82
N ASP A 7 15.88 -16.70 -3.83
CA ASP A 7 15.70 -18.15 -3.89
C ASP A 7 14.38 -18.49 -3.17
N SER A 8 13.31 -18.62 -3.95
CA SER A 8 11.97 -18.89 -3.42
C SER A 8 11.81 -20.30 -2.83
N ILE A 9 12.69 -21.24 -3.17
CA ILE A 9 12.67 -22.62 -2.64
C ILE A 9 13.25 -22.65 -1.23
N ARG A 10 14.34 -21.91 -1.02
CA ARG A 10 15.02 -21.83 0.28
C ARG A 10 14.52 -20.69 1.15
N GLY A 11 13.74 -19.76 0.61
CA GLY A 11 13.36 -18.54 1.30
C GLY A 11 14.50 -17.56 1.52
N ASP A 12 15.58 -17.68 0.75
CA ASP A 12 16.80 -16.90 0.91
C ASP A 12 16.80 -15.70 -0.04
N VAL A 13 17.34 -14.57 0.46
CA VAL A 13 17.63 -13.38 -0.33
C VAL A 13 19.15 -13.17 -0.37
N ARG A 14 19.76 -13.32 -1.54
CA ARG A 14 21.17 -12.97 -1.74
C ARG A 14 21.26 -11.55 -2.29
N ARG A 15 21.94 -10.68 -1.57
CA ARG A 15 22.21 -9.31 -1.99
C ARG A 15 23.62 -9.18 -2.57
N LYS A 16 23.80 -8.23 -3.49
CA LYS A 16 25.14 -7.85 -3.95
C LYS A 16 25.88 -7.17 -2.80
N THR A 17 27.19 -7.45 -2.67
CA THR A 17 28.05 -6.80 -1.67
C THR A 17 27.93 -5.27 -1.77
N GLY A 18 27.79 -4.60 -0.62
CA GLY A 18 27.65 -3.14 -0.54
C GLY A 18 26.21 -2.61 -0.74
N VAL A 19 25.23 -3.46 -1.06
CA VAL A 19 23.83 -3.05 -1.12
C VAL A 19 23.17 -3.26 0.23
N ALA A 20 22.68 -2.20 0.87
CA ALA A 20 21.81 -2.31 2.02
C ALA A 20 20.39 -2.67 1.56
N LEU A 21 19.78 -3.67 2.20
CA LEU A 21 18.34 -3.93 2.13
C LEU A 21 17.77 -3.53 3.48
N PRO A 22 17.21 -2.32 3.61
CA PRO A 22 16.65 -1.89 4.88
C PRO A 22 15.47 -2.80 5.23
N PRO A 23 15.47 -3.50 6.37
CA PRO A 23 14.38 -4.38 6.78
C PRO A 23 13.07 -3.62 7.00
N ASP A 24 13.18 -2.32 7.28
CA ASP A 24 12.05 -1.42 7.56
C ASP A 24 11.05 -1.30 6.40
N SER A 25 11.49 -1.64 5.18
CA SER A 25 10.61 -1.58 3.99
C SER A 25 9.51 -2.64 3.98
N VAL A 26 9.60 -3.68 4.83
CA VAL A 26 8.66 -4.82 4.85
C VAL A 26 8.31 -5.24 6.27
N ALA A 27 9.08 -4.80 7.28
CA ALA A 27 8.97 -5.27 8.65
C ALA A 27 7.61 -4.94 9.29
N ILE A 28 7.11 -3.73 9.04
CA ILE A 28 5.80 -3.29 9.56
C ILE A 28 4.69 -4.15 8.96
N GLY A 29 4.69 -4.34 7.64
CA GLY A 29 3.71 -5.16 6.96
C GLY A 29 3.75 -6.62 7.42
N TYR A 30 4.95 -7.18 7.59
CA TYR A 30 5.12 -8.52 8.11
C TYR A 30 4.57 -8.66 9.55
N ALA A 31 4.86 -7.69 10.43
CA ALA A 31 4.35 -7.68 11.80
C ALA A 31 2.81 -7.65 11.83
N LEU A 32 2.19 -6.82 10.98
CA LEU A 32 0.74 -6.76 10.85
C LEU A 32 0.14 -8.08 10.34
N ASP A 33 0.77 -8.73 9.36
CA ASP A 33 0.31 -10.04 8.87
C ASP A 33 0.42 -11.10 9.95
N ARG A 34 1.51 -11.10 10.75
CA ARG A 34 1.67 -12.02 11.90
C ARG A 34 0.64 -11.76 12.99
N ALA A 35 0.38 -10.49 13.32
CA ALA A 35 -0.65 -10.11 14.28
C ALA A 35 -2.06 -10.53 13.79
N ALA A 36 -2.34 -10.31 12.50
CA ALA A 36 -3.60 -10.73 11.90
C ALA A 36 -3.82 -12.24 11.99
N LEU A 37 -2.78 -13.04 11.70
CA LEU A 37 -2.84 -14.49 11.83
C LEU A 37 -3.07 -14.95 13.29
N ALA A 38 -2.46 -14.28 14.26
CA ALA A 38 -2.63 -14.60 15.67
C ALA A 38 -4.03 -14.23 16.20
N LEU A 39 -4.62 -13.15 15.70
CA LEU A 39 -5.93 -12.67 16.14
C LEU A 39 -7.09 -13.33 15.41
N ALA A 40 -6.93 -13.78 14.18
CA ALA A 40 -8.00 -14.35 13.36
C ALA A 40 -8.81 -15.49 14.06
N PRO A 41 -8.21 -16.36 14.90
CA PRO A 41 -8.99 -17.39 15.62
C PRO A 41 -9.84 -16.86 16.78
N VAL A 42 -9.59 -15.63 17.26
CA VAL A 42 -10.18 -15.10 18.50
C VAL A 42 -11.03 -13.83 18.28
N VAL A 43 -11.05 -13.30 17.06
CA VAL A 43 -11.86 -12.12 16.71
C VAL A 43 -12.60 -12.36 15.39
N ASP A 44 -13.87 -11.97 15.36
CA ASP A 44 -14.66 -12.04 14.13
C ASP A 44 -14.23 -10.98 13.11
N SER A 45 -13.84 -9.80 13.60
CA SER A 45 -13.33 -8.72 12.76
C SER A 45 -12.46 -7.76 13.56
N ALA A 46 -11.40 -7.24 12.92
CA ALA A 46 -10.53 -6.22 13.48
C ALA A 46 -9.88 -5.37 12.39
N LEU A 47 -9.55 -4.13 12.72
CA LEU A 47 -8.65 -3.30 11.96
C LEU A 47 -7.37 -3.10 12.78
N LEU A 48 -6.27 -3.59 12.25
CA LEU A 48 -4.94 -3.35 12.81
C LEU A 48 -4.37 -2.09 12.15
N ASP A 49 -3.89 -1.16 12.96
CA ASP A 49 -3.28 0.09 12.53
C ASP A 49 -1.86 0.18 13.14
N LEU A 50 -0.88 0.35 12.28
CA LEU A 50 0.50 0.59 12.67
C LEU A 50 1.11 1.66 11.77
N GLY A 51 0.78 2.91 12.05
CA GLY A 51 1.26 4.11 11.37
C GLY A 51 1.18 4.03 9.85
N GLU A 52 0.26 4.72 9.22
CA GLU A 52 0.06 4.77 7.77
C GLU A 52 -0.06 3.38 7.08
N GLN A 53 -0.21 2.30 7.86
CA GLN A 53 -0.46 0.95 7.36
C GLN A 53 -1.59 0.29 8.13
N PHE A 54 -2.58 -0.18 7.38
CA PHE A 54 -3.77 -0.82 7.89
C PHE A 54 -3.87 -2.25 7.40
N ARG A 55 -4.30 -3.16 8.30
CA ARG A 55 -4.62 -4.56 7.98
C ARG A 55 -5.98 -4.91 8.51
N TRP A 56 -6.90 -5.28 7.61
CA TRP A 56 -8.23 -5.72 7.96
C TRP A 56 -8.29 -7.24 8.18
N ILE A 57 -8.94 -7.66 9.27
CA ILE A 57 -9.30 -9.05 9.58
C ILE A 57 -10.82 -9.12 9.62
N GLY A 58 -11.40 -10.12 9.00
CA GLY A 58 -12.83 -10.39 9.09
C GLY A 58 -13.46 -10.82 7.79
N PRO A 59 -14.74 -11.20 7.85
CA PRO A 59 -15.47 -11.67 6.69
C PRO A 59 -15.65 -10.54 5.67
N VAL A 60 -15.46 -10.88 4.42
CA VAL A 60 -15.74 -9.98 3.29
C VAL A 60 -17.24 -9.96 3.04
N THR A 61 -17.94 -8.99 3.61
CA THR A 61 -19.34 -8.74 3.29
C THR A 61 -19.50 -7.34 2.70
N ARG A 62 -20.53 -7.14 1.88
CA ARG A 62 -20.81 -5.80 1.33
C ARG A 62 -21.14 -4.76 2.42
N SER A 63 -21.60 -5.22 3.57
CA SER A 63 -21.97 -4.36 4.71
C SER A 63 -20.78 -4.05 5.65
N THR A 64 -19.66 -4.73 5.55
CA THR A 64 -18.51 -4.59 6.46
C THR A 64 -17.31 -3.87 5.84
N HIS A 65 -17.52 -3.08 4.78
CA HIS A 65 -16.43 -2.27 4.21
C HIS A 65 -15.95 -1.20 5.20
N ARG A 66 -14.69 -0.82 5.05
CA ARG A 66 -14.08 0.29 5.77
C ARG A 66 -13.60 1.33 4.76
N SER A 67 -13.74 2.58 5.14
CA SER A 67 -13.21 3.71 4.40
C SER A 67 -11.87 4.10 5.02
N VAL A 68 -10.79 3.99 4.25
CA VAL A 68 -9.44 4.38 4.66
C VAL A 68 -9.07 5.66 3.95
N GLY A 69 -8.82 6.73 4.73
CA GLY A 69 -8.40 8.02 4.20
C GLY A 69 -7.00 7.92 3.59
N ILE A 70 -6.81 8.54 2.43
CA ILE A 70 -5.51 8.69 1.79
C ILE A 70 -4.99 10.07 2.13
N PRO A 71 -3.91 10.19 2.92
CA PRO A 71 -3.40 11.48 3.35
C PRO A 71 -2.87 12.29 2.16
N ASP A 72 -3.06 13.60 2.23
CA ASP A 72 -2.42 14.54 1.33
C ASP A 72 -0.93 14.65 1.69
N PRO A 73 0.00 14.37 0.76
CA PRO A 73 1.43 14.47 1.04
C PRO A 73 1.91 15.88 1.38
N ASP A 74 1.17 16.91 1.00
CA ASP A 74 1.52 18.31 1.31
C ASP A 74 0.90 18.79 2.61
N ASN A 75 -0.24 18.23 2.99
CA ASN A 75 -0.93 18.58 4.21
C ASN A 75 -1.58 17.35 4.84
N THR A 76 -0.88 16.72 5.77
CA THR A 76 -1.33 15.49 6.42
C THR A 76 -2.61 15.63 7.27
N LEU A 77 -3.07 16.86 7.52
CA LEU A 77 -4.37 17.11 8.15
C LEU A 77 -5.53 16.96 7.15
N HIS A 78 -5.21 16.94 5.85
CA HIS A 78 -6.18 16.77 4.79
C HIS A 78 -6.07 15.37 4.18
N SER A 79 -7.17 14.92 3.60
CA SER A 79 -7.24 13.68 2.84
C SER A 79 -7.50 14.01 1.37
N LEU A 80 -6.75 13.38 0.48
CA LEU A 80 -7.00 13.41 -0.97
C LEU A 80 -8.29 12.68 -1.35
N GLY A 81 -8.76 11.84 -0.46
CA GLY A 81 -9.93 10.99 -0.64
C GLY A 81 -9.87 9.80 0.28
N ALA A 82 -10.78 8.87 0.07
CA ALA A 82 -10.81 7.63 0.82
C ALA A 82 -11.03 6.43 -0.12
N VAL A 83 -10.44 5.31 0.23
CA VAL A 83 -10.63 4.04 -0.46
C VAL A 83 -11.51 3.13 0.37
N GLU A 84 -12.55 2.60 -0.26
CA GLU A 84 -13.38 1.56 0.35
C GLU A 84 -12.66 0.21 0.22
N MET A 85 -12.53 -0.49 1.35
CA MET A 85 -11.94 -1.82 1.39
C MET A 85 -12.79 -2.78 2.22
N TRP A 86 -12.81 -4.04 1.80
CA TRP A 86 -13.54 -5.12 2.47
C TRP A 86 -12.59 -6.11 3.15
N SER A 87 -11.36 -6.20 2.67
CA SER A 87 -10.31 -7.07 3.20
C SER A 87 -8.94 -6.61 2.73
N GLY A 88 -7.90 -7.20 3.28
CA GLY A 88 -6.53 -6.92 2.84
C GLY A 88 -5.86 -5.84 3.68
N SER A 89 -4.91 -5.16 3.08
CA SER A 89 -4.10 -4.13 3.71
C SER A 89 -3.95 -2.90 2.81
N VAL A 90 -3.79 -1.75 3.44
CA VAL A 90 -3.44 -0.48 2.80
C VAL A 90 -2.14 0.03 3.39
N ARG A 91 -1.22 0.45 2.55
CA ARG A 91 0.00 1.14 2.93
C ARG A 91 0.15 2.43 2.14
N THR A 92 0.35 3.55 2.84
CA THR A 92 0.77 4.81 2.23
C THR A 92 2.22 5.09 2.55
N LYS A 93 3.01 5.42 1.53
CA LYS A 93 4.35 6.01 1.68
C LYS A 93 4.34 7.38 1.02
N SER A 94 4.87 8.38 1.73
CA SER A 94 4.93 9.76 1.24
C SER A 94 6.31 10.38 1.46
N GLN A 95 6.67 11.31 0.58
CA GLN A 95 7.82 12.18 0.76
C GLN A 95 7.29 13.58 1.12
N ARG A 96 7.39 13.94 2.39
CA ARG A 96 6.98 15.26 2.88
C ARG A 96 7.95 16.33 2.37
N ASN A 97 7.39 17.48 1.98
CA ASN A 97 8.17 18.65 1.53
C ASN A 97 9.09 18.38 0.32
N ALA A 98 8.85 17.35 -0.44
CA ALA A 98 9.61 17.01 -1.63
C ALA A 98 9.07 17.77 -2.86
N HIS A 99 9.13 19.10 -2.84
CA HIS A 99 8.82 19.89 -4.02
C HIS A 99 9.76 19.49 -5.15
N GLY A 100 9.18 19.03 -6.27
CA GLY A 100 9.92 18.50 -7.42
C GLY A 100 10.26 17.02 -7.36
N ALA A 101 9.85 16.28 -6.33
CA ALA A 101 9.97 14.83 -6.34
C ALA A 101 9.11 14.21 -7.45
N MET A 102 9.67 13.20 -8.12
CA MET A 102 9.01 12.47 -9.20
C MET A 102 7.74 11.75 -8.68
N VAL A 103 7.73 11.33 -7.42
CA VAL A 103 6.58 10.75 -6.72
C VAL A 103 6.45 11.42 -5.35
N ARG A 104 5.28 11.91 -5.01
CA ARG A 104 5.00 12.57 -3.73
C ARG A 104 4.40 11.61 -2.71
N SER A 105 3.48 10.77 -3.15
CA SER A 105 2.96 9.67 -2.33
C SER A 105 2.48 8.50 -3.18
N VAL A 106 2.53 7.33 -2.59
CA VAL A 106 1.97 6.09 -3.14
C VAL A 106 1.18 5.40 -2.05
N THR A 107 -0.08 5.11 -2.33
CA THR A 107 -0.93 4.24 -1.51
C THR A 107 -1.15 2.94 -2.25
N VAL A 108 -0.79 1.83 -1.63
CA VAL A 108 -0.94 0.47 -2.17
C VAL A 108 -1.97 -0.29 -1.36
N LEU A 109 -2.90 -0.93 -2.06
CA LEU A 109 -3.81 -1.92 -1.51
C LEU A 109 -3.35 -3.30 -1.99
N ALA A 110 -3.24 -4.24 -1.06
CA ALA A 110 -2.88 -5.62 -1.35
C ALA A 110 -3.54 -6.59 -0.35
N ALA A 111 -3.56 -7.88 -0.69
CA ALA A 111 -4.13 -8.91 0.18
C ALA A 111 -3.33 -9.06 1.49
N ALA A 112 -2.00 -8.94 1.43
CA ALA A 112 -1.10 -9.03 2.58
C ALA A 112 -0.45 -7.67 2.89
N ALA A 113 -0.22 -7.40 4.18
CA ALA A 113 0.38 -6.14 4.61
C ALA A 113 1.86 -6.04 4.20
N ALA A 114 2.61 -7.15 4.27
CA ALA A 114 3.98 -7.19 3.79
C ALA A 114 4.09 -6.88 2.28
N ALA A 115 3.13 -7.36 1.48
CA ALA A 115 3.08 -7.06 0.05
C ALA A 115 2.76 -5.58 -0.21
N ALA A 116 1.78 -5.01 0.51
CA ALA A 116 1.44 -3.59 0.40
C ALA A 116 2.64 -2.69 0.73
N ASP A 117 3.39 -3.02 1.79
CA ASP A 117 4.56 -2.27 2.24
C ASP A 117 5.71 -2.35 1.22
N ALA A 118 6.02 -3.56 0.73
CA ALA A 118 7.06 -3.78 -0.27
C ALA A 118 6.76 -3.05 -1.58
N TRP A 119 5.54 -3.17 -2.09
CA TRP A 119 5.15 -2.52 -3.34
C TRP A 119 5.06 -1.00 -3.19
N ALA A 120 4.59 -0.48 -2.06
CA ALA A 120 4.61 0.97 -1.82
C ALA A 120 6.04 1.52 -1.87
N ALA A 121 7.02 0.83 -1.27
CA ALA A 121 8.42 1.22 -1.35
C ALA A 121 8.96 1.17 -2.80
N ALA A 122 8.68 0.09 -3.54
CA ALA A 122 9.11 -0.07 -4.92
C ALA A 122 8.51 1.01 -5.83
N PHE A 123 7.23 1.29 -5.70
CA PHE A 123 6.52 2.26 -6.54
C PHE A 123 6.96 3.71 -6.28
N MET A 124 7.34 4.05 -5.05
CA MET A 124 7.99 5.33 -4.76
C MET A 124 9.29 5.53 -5.56
N MET A 125 9.98 4.44 -5.90
CA MET A 125 11.25 4.50 -6.63
C MET A 125 11.08 4.52 -8.15
N ILE A 126 10.08 3.80 -8.69
CA ILE A 126 9.94 3.62 -10.15
C ILE A 126 9.03 4.65 -10.82
N GLY A 127 8.33 5.46 -10.04
CA GLY A 127 7.44 6.51 -10.55
C GLY A 127 6.00 6.07 -10.78
N CYS A 128 5.09 7.04 -10.84
CA CYS A 128 3.64 6.79 -10.96
C CYS A 128 3.27 6.07 -12.25
N ASP A 129 3.84 6.45 -13.40
CA ASP A 129 3.53 5.80 -14.68
C ASP A 129 3.86 4.32 -14.66
N SER A 130 5.07 3.99 -14.18
CA SER A 130 5.51 2.60 -14.05
C SER A 130 4.69 1.83 -13.03
N ALA A 131 4.36 2.45 -11.90
CA ALA A 131 3.54 1.84 -10.85
C ALA A 131 2.14 1.48 -11.36
N LEU A 132 1.46 2.42 -12.03
CA LEU A 132 0.12 2.22 -12.58
C LEU A 132 0.09 1.19 -13.71
N ALA A 133 1.15 1.13 -14.54
CA ALA A 133 1.28 0.13 -15.60
C ALA A 133 1.60 -1.27 -15.06
N LEU A 134 2.38 -1.35 -13.98
CA LEU A 134 2.84 -2.63 -13.41
C LEU A 134 1.81 -3.27 -12.47
N ALA A 135 1.16 -2.48 -11.61
CA ALA A 135 0.27 -3.00 -10.56
C ALA A 135 -0.81 -3.98 -11.09
N PRO A 136 -1.52 -3.71 -12.19
CA PRO A 136 -2.51 -4.67 -12.73
C PRO A 136 -1.89 -5.98 -13.21
N ARG A 137 -0.60 -5.98 -13.57
CA ARG A 137 0.13 -7.18 -14.05
C ARG A 137 0.64 -8.06 -12.92
N LEU A 138 0.65 -7.54 -11.69
CA LEU A 138 1.03 -8.29 -10.49
C LEU A 138 -0.11 -9.15 -9.95
N ALA A 139 -1.25 -9.14 -10.62
CA ALA A 139 -2.42 -9.92 -10.25
C ALA A 139 -2.16 -11.42 -10.43
N VAL A 140 -1.55 -12.05 -9.45
CA VAL A 140 -1.81 -13.46 -9.16
C VAL A 140 -3.24 -13.53 -8.61
N PRO A 141 -4.08 -14.53 -8.96
CA PRO A 141 -5.51 -14.50 -8.63
C PRO A 141 -5.88 -14.18 -7.17
N ALA A 142 -4.95 -14.40 -6.23
CA ALA A 142 -5.12 -14.11 -4.79
C ALA A 142 -4.47 -12.80 -4.33
N ALA A 143 -3.78 -12.04 -5.18
CA ALA A 143 -2.96 -10.89 -4.76
C ALA A 143 -3.07 -9.73 -5.75
N ARG A 144 -4.26 -9.17 -5.90
CA ARG A 144 -4.41 -7.90 -6.62
C ARG A 144 -3.68 -6.82 -5.87
N VAL A 145 -2.85 -6.08 -6.61
CA VAL A 145 -2.20 -4.86 -6.15
C VAL A 145 -2.89 -3.69 -6.83
N SER A 146 -3.45 -2.80 -6.03
CA SER A 146 -4.10 -1.59 -6.50
C SER A 146 -3.34 -0.38 -5.97
N VAL A 147 -3.26 0.69 -6.75
CA VAL A 147 -2.39 1.83 -6.46
C VAL A 147 -3.15 3.14 -6.62
N VAL A 148 -2.96 4.04 -5.65
CA VAL A 148 -3.15 5.49 -5.82
C VAL A 148 -1.78 6.14 -5.76
N CYS A 149 -1.44 6.92 -6.76
CA CYS A 149 -0.15 7.59 -6.88
C CYS A 149 -0.33 9.09 -7.08
N VAL A 150 0.50 9.88 -6.40
CA VAL A 150 0.50 11.35 -6.47
C VAL A 150 1.87 11.83 -6.93
N ASP A 151 1.86 12.63 -7.99
CA ASP A 151 3.03 13.28 -8.56
C ASP A 151 2.70 14.71 -9.04
N SER A 152 3.55 15.30 -9.86
CA SER A 152 3.32 16.63 -10.46
C SER A 152 2.12 16.67 -11.41
N ALA A 153 1.73 15.52 -11.99
CA ALA A 153 0.54 15.42 -12.85
C ALA A 153 -0.76 15.26 -12.05
N GLY A 154 -0.66 15.12 -10.71
CA GLY A 154 -1.80 15.02 -9.80
C GLY A 154 -2.01 13.62 -9.23
N THR A 155 -3.23 13.36 -8.78
CA THR A 155 -3.63 12.07 -8.18
C THR A 155 -4.19 11.15 -9.25
N ARG A 156 -3.57 9.98 -9.42
CA ARG A 156 -3.97 8.94 -10.37
C ARG A 156 -4.10 7.60 -9.67
N SER A 157 -4.94 6.72 -10.19
CA SER A 157 -5.17 5.39 -9.59
C SER A 157 -5.26 4.30 -10.65
N THR A 158 -5.12 3.04 -10.22
CA THR A 158 -5.46 1.89 -11.06
C THR A 158 -6.98 1.85 -11.28
N THR A 159 -7.41 1.34 -12.44
CA THR A 159 -8.81 1.37 -12.88
C THR A 159 -9.78 0.68 -11.91
N ASP A 160 -9.34 -0.36 -11.22
CA ASP A 160 -10.15 -1.06 -10.23
C ASP A 160 -10.44 -0.21 -8.97
N LEU A 161 -9.62 0.82 -8.71
CA LEU A 161 -9.85 1.77 -7.62
C LEU A 161 -10.70 2.97 -8.02
N GLU A 162 -10.84 3.28 -9.31
CA GLU A 162 -11.62 4.45 -9.75
C GLU A 162 -13.05 4.43 -9.21
N GLN A 163 -13.65 3.25 -9.09
CA GLN A 163 -14.98 3.07 -8.52
C GLN A 163 -15.03 3.05 -6.99
N ARG A 164 -13.89 2.81 -6.34
CA ARG A 164 -13.75 2.65 -4.89
C ARG A 164 -13.08 3.85 -4.22
N PHE A 165 -12.48 4.73 -5.02
CA PHE A 165 -11.82 5.93 -4.53
C PHE A 165 -12.82 7.10 -4.52
N ARG A 166 -13.20 7.51 -3.31
CA ARG A 166 -14.09 8.64 -3.07
C ARG A 166 -13.25 9.89 -2.83
N ARG A 167 -13.29 10.84 -3.77
CA ARG A 167 -12.71 12.16 -3.55
C ARG A 167 -13.58 12.94 -2.56
N PRO A 168 -13.00 13.83 -1.74
CA PRO A 168 -13.79 14.68 -0.85
C PRO A 168 -14.78 15.49 -1.68
N THR A 169 -16.06 15.40 -1.36
CA THR A 169 -17.09 16.25 -1.93
C THR A 169 -17.13 17.54 -1.09
N GLY A 170 -16.33 18.54 -1.46
CA GLY A 170 -16.36 19.85 -0.83
C GLY A 170 -14.98 20.30 -0.32
N ARG A 171 -14.69 21.57 -0.51
CA ARG A 171 -13.66 22.26 0.26
C ARG A 171 -14.12 22.27 1.71
N VAL A 172 -13.36 21.64 2.59
CA VAL A 172 -13.50 21.90 4.02
C VAL A 172 -13.05 23.35 4.22
N PRO A 173 -13.87 24.21 4.85
CA PRO A 173 -13.54 25.60 5.08
C PRO A 173 -12.28 25.77 5.93
#